data_1e495c04223e46fb11d9870e736d1b63
#
_entry.id   1e495c04223e46fb11d9870e736d1b63
#
_cell.length_a   1.000
_cell.length_b   1.000
_cell.length_c   1.000
_cell.angle_alpha   90.00
_cell.angle_beta   90.00
_cell.angle_gamma   90.00
#
_symmetry.space_group_name_H-M   'P 1'
#
loop_
_entity.id
_entity.type
_entity.pdbx_description
1 polymer ?
#
loop_
_entity_poly.entity_id
_entity_poly.type
_entity_poly.pdbx_seq_one_letter_code
_entity_poly.pdbx_strand_id
1 'polypeptide(L)'
;MSPQQRGGLLCIALLSIAVSSCASNNAKTPATTGASTTQLEKAAVNSMPVIHVFVALADNVNQGIVPVSASLGNGDNAATNLYWGAAFGIKTFFSRNKDWELISATPNPTPRILERCIFKHRRTSVLLVADAYRGMEIKQTTWDFLEAAGGKPGEKLKIGDDEFHTHGSADLVAYIGHNGLMDFNLPNHPQQRDDRQRRAIILACASKSYFTPALRQSGATPLLWTTNLMAPEAYVLSAAIDGWLKKESDEQIRLRAADAYHKYQKCGVKAARGLFATGW
;
A
#
# COMPACT_ATOMS: atom_id res chain seq x y z
N MET A 1 57.32 5.52 20.44
CA MET A 1 57.93 6.83 20.16
C MET A 1 56.81 7.81 19.91
N SER A 2 56.57 8.65 20.91
CA SER A 2 55.73 9.85 20.96
C SER A 2 56.61 11.06 20.64
N PRO A 3 56.13 12.34 20.60
CA PRO A 3 54.93 13.04 20.19
C PRO A 3 55.23 14.34 19.39
N GLN A 4 54.19 15.18 19.10
CA GLN A 4 54.16 16.65 19.23
C GLN A 4 52.96 17.21 18.47
N GLN A 5 51.95 17.73 19.09
CA GLN A 5 51.60 19.01 19.72
C GLN A 5 52.09 20.30 19.00
N ARG A 6 51.13 21.17 18.69
CA ARG A 6 51.05 22.66 18.77
C ARG A 6 50.07 23.11 17.69
N GLY A 7 49.06 23.95 17.87
CA GLY A 7 48.86 25.02 18.80
C GLY A 7 48.14 26.12 18.07
N GLY A 8 46.98 26.50 18.45
CA GLY A 8 46.22 27.63 18.74
C GLY A 8 46.31 28.86 17.81
N LEU A 9 45.21 29.46 17.47
CA LEU A 9 44.99 30.92 17.70
C LEU A 9 43.48 31.27 17.58
N LEU A 10 43.03 31.86 18.64
CA LEU A 10 41.76 32.54 18.87
C LEU A 10 41.85 33.93 18.25
N CYS A 11 40.88 34.40 17.48
CA CYS A 11 40.66 35.82 17.20
C CYS A 11 39.20 36.19 17.37
N ILE A 12 38.99 36.90 18.48
CA ILE A 12 37.80 37.66 18.79
C ILE A 12 37.95 39.04 18.17
N ALA A 13 36.97 39.56 17.47
CA ALA A 13 36.85 40.99 17.19
C ALA A 13 35.39 41.45 17.27
N LEU A 14 35.24 42.46 18.07
CA LEU A 14 34.03 43.13 18.58
C LEU A 14 33.38 44.09 17.58
N LEU A 15 32.08 44.15 17.67
CA LEU A 15 31.18 45.35 17.79
C LEU A 15 31.39 46.56 16.85
N SER A 16 30.36 46.90 16.09
CA SER A 16 29.94 48.31 15.96
C SER A 16 28.44 48.41 15.63
N ILE A 17 27.76 49.08 16.53
CA ILE A 17 26.35 49.50 16.44
C ILE A 17 26.35 50.84 15.67
N ALA A 18 25.49 50.96 14.66
CA ALA A 18 25.11 52.25 14.11
C ALA A 18 23.59 52.37 14.06
N VAL A 19 23.08 53.21 14.96
CA VAL A 19 21.68 53.66 14.96
C VAL A 19 21.62 54.88 14.03
N SER A 20 20.67 54.90 13.12
CA SER A 20 20.25 56.18 12.49
C SER A 20 18.77 56.21 12.21
N SER A 21 18.19 57.29 12.58
CA SER A 21 16.75 57.59 12.68
C SER A 21 16.07 58.02 11.41
N CYS A 22 14.77 57.74 11.37
CA CYS A 22 13.63 58.50 10.82
C CYS A 22 13.69 59.06 9.37
N ALA A 23 12.76 58.55 8.55
CA ALA A 23 11.87 59.38 7.76
C ALA A 23 10.60 58.58 7.38
N SER A 24 9.46 59.11 7.81
CA SER A 24 8.11 58.67 7.45
C SER A 24 7.79 59.07 6.02
N ASN A 25 7.33 58.11 5.18
CA ASN A 25 6.56 58.40 3.98
C ASN A 25 5.33 57.49 3.89
N ASN A 26 4.18 58.12 3.99
CA ASN A 26 2.87 57.54 3.69
C ASN A 26 2.79 57.07 2.23
N ALA A 27 2.68 55.76 2.02
CA ALA A 27 2.24 55.21 0.74
C ALA A 27 1.07 54.25 1.03
N LYS A 28 -0.04 54.57 0.38
CA LYS A 28 -1.31 53.82 0.41
C LYS A 28 -1.09 52.33 0.05
N THR A 29 -1.49 51.45 0.94
CA THR A 29 -1.58 50.00 0.71
C THR A 29 -2.81 49.72 -0.17
N PRO A 30 -2.69 48.97 -1.28
CA PRO A 30 -3.85 48.37 -1.91
C PRO A 30 -4.34 47.21 -1.06
N ALA A 31 -5.63 47.18 -0.81
CA ALA A 31 -6.31 46.08 -0.15
C ALA A 31 -6.07 44.75 -0.93
N THR A 32 -5.28 43.86 -0.38
CA THR A 32 -5.17 42.49 -0.88
C THR A 32 -6.32 41.69 -0.29
N THR A 33 -7.24 41.33 -1.15
CA THR A 33 -8.41 40.48 -0.93
C THR A 33 -7.99 39.19 -0.23
N GLY A 34 -8.35 39.04 1.03
CA GLY A 34 -8.24 37.80 1.78
C GLY A 34 -9.26 36.75 1.29
N ALA A 35 -8.87 35.97 0.32
CA ALA A 35 -9.60 34.82 -0.10
C ALA A 35 -8.58 33.78 -0.58
N SER A 36 -8.19 32.86 0.22
CA SER A 36 -7.75 31.53 -0.24
C SER A 36 -7.22 30.56 0.82
N THR A 37 -7.13 30.90 2.08
CA THR A 37 -6.66 29.93 3.10
C THR A 37 -7.78 28.98 3.52
N THR A 38 -9.03 29.45 3.54
CA THR A 38 -10.18 28.66 4.00
C THR A 38 -10.68 27.63 2.98
N GLN A 39 -10.35 27.78 1.69
CA GLN A 39 -10.76 26.83 0.65
C GLN A 39 -9.77 25.65 0.51
N LEU A 40 -8.49 25.87 0.78
CA LEU A 40 -7.48 24.79 0.78
C LEU A 40 -7.59 23.88 2.01
N GLU A 41 -7.95 24.44 3.16
CA GLU A 41 -8.22 23.63 4.36
C GLU A 41 -9.54 22.83 4.28
N LYS A 42 -10.53 23.33 3.52
CA LYS A 42 -11.81 22.63 3.34
C LYS A 42 -11.74 21.45 2.36
N ALA A 43 -10.76 21.45 1.46
CA ALA A 43 -10.54 20.33 0.52
C ALA A 43 -9.80 19.13 1.15
N ALA A 44 -9.19 19.28 2.33
CA ALA A 44 -8.49 18.22 3.05
C ALA A 44 -9.36 17.43 4.04
N VAL A 45 -10.64 17.77 4.19
CA VAL A 45 -11.42 17.40 5.39
C VAL A 45 -12.41 16.25 5.20
N ASN A 46 -12.60 15.60 4.04
CA ASN A 46 -13.55 14.46 3.99
C ASN A 46 -13.31 13.44 2.86
N SER A 47 -12.08 13.08 2.53
CA SER A 47 -11.90 11.87 1.73
C SER A 47 -11.83 10.66 2.65
N MET A 48 -12.74 9.70 2.48
CA MET A 48 -12.65 8.40 3.17
C MET A 48 -11.33 7.74 2.81
N PRO A 49 -10.53 7.27 3.79
CA PRO A 49 -9.29 6.55 3.50
C PRO A 49 -9.61 5.29 2.67
N VAL A 50 -8.79 5.04 1.66
CA VAL A 50 -8.97 3.92 0.73
C VAL A 50 -7.80 2.96 0.81
N ILE A 51 -8.11 1.67 0.88
CA ILE A 51 -7.18 0.56 0.70
C ILE A 51 -7.49 -0.05 -0.67
N HIS A 52 -6.49 -0.20 -1.54
CA HIS A 52 -6.68 -0.89 -2.81
C HIS A 52 -5.87 -2.19 -2.86
N VAL A 53 -6.55 -3.31 -3.11
CA VAL A 53 -5.98 -4.66 -3.11
C VAL A 53 -6.02 -5.24 -4.52
N PHE A 54 -4.84 -5.53 -5.07
CA PHE A 54 -4.63 -6.14 -6.37
C PHE A 54 -4.41 -7.65 -6.17
N VAL A 55 -5.35 -8.47 -6.60
CA VAL A 55 -5.29 -9.93 -6.41
C VAL A 55 -5.01 -10.61 -7.76
N ALA A 56 -3.79 -11.14 -7.94
CA ALA A 56 -3.49 -12.03 -9.05
C ALA A 56 -4.05 -13.42 -8.73
N LEU A 57 -5.16 -13.82 -9.37
CA LEU A 57 -5.78 -15.12 -9.12
C LEU A 57 -4.78 -16.26 -9.35
N ALA A 58 -4.81 -17.29 -8.51
CA ALA A 58 -3.99 -18.48 -8.68
C ALA A 58 -4.30 -19.15 -10.02
N ASP A 59 -3.27 -19.46 -10.79
CA ASP A 59 -3.43 -20.04 -12.12
C ASP A 59 -2.39 -21.14 -12.37
N ASN A 60 -2.85 -22.39 -12.35
CA ASN A 60 -2.00 -23.57 -12.55
C ASN A 60 -1.38 -23.63 -13.95
N VAL A 61 -1.93 -22.88 -14.92
CA VAL A 61 -1.52 -22.94 -16.34
C VAL A 61 -0.55 -21.82 -16.66
N ASN A 62 -0.79 -20.61 -16.15
CA ASN A 62 -0.09 -19.41 -16.60
C ASN A 62 0.89 -18.84 -15.55
N GLN A 63 1.08 -19.50 -14.42
CA GLN A 63 1.98 -19.04 -13.35
C GLN A 63 2.88 -20.17 -12.86
N GLY A 64 4.09 -19.84 -12.41
CA GLY A 64 5.06 -20.78 -11.82
C GLY A 64 4.72 -21.22 -10.39
N ILE A 65 3.45 -21.33 -10.04
CA ILE A 65 3.01 -21.79 -8.70
C ILE A 65 3.17 -23.30 -8.55
N VAL A 66 3.28 -23.76 -7.30
CA VAL A 66 3.04 -25.16 -7.02
C VAL A 66 1.57 -25.45 -7.32
N PRO A 67 1.26 -26.39 -8.22
CA PRO A 67 -0.11 -26.64 -8.64
C PRO A 67 -1.02 -27.00 -7.46
N VAL A 68 -2.17 -26.36 -7.41
CA VAL A 68 -3.26 -26.66 -6.46
C VAL A 68 -4.39 -27.42 -7.18
N SER A 69 -5.45 -27.84 -6.47
CA SER A 69 -6.60 -28.46 -7.15
C SER A 69 -7.13 -27.61 -8.29
N ALA A 70 -7.63 -28.22 -9.36
CA ALA A 70 -8.07 -27.54 -10.57
C ALA A 70 -9.05 -26.38 -10.33
N SER A 71 -9.96 -26.52 -9.36
CA SER A 71 -10.91 -25.48 -9.00
C SER A 71 -10.26 -24.29 -8.28
N LEU A 72 -9.26 -24.51 -7.44
CA LEU A 72 -8.54 -23.46 -6.71
C LEU A 72 -7.52 -22.73 -7.61
N GLY A 73 -6.92 -23.43 -8.56
CA GLY A 73 -5.92 -22.91 -9.50
C GLY A 73 -6.47 -22.54 -10.88
N ASN A 74 -7.77 -22.30 -11.00
CA ASN A 74 -8.35 -21.78 -12.23
C ASN A 74 -8.33 -20.24 -12.21
N GLY A 75 -7.40 -19.65 -12.95
CA GLY A 75 -7.20 -18.21 -13.05
C GLY A 75 -8.35 -17.43 -13.68
N ASP A 76 -9.31 -18.14 -14.32
CA ASP A 76 -10.51 -17.56 -14.94
C ASP A 76 -11.80 -17.79 -14.13
N ASN A 77 -11.71 -18.38 -12.94
CA ASN A 77 -12.85 -18.63 -12.09
C ASN A 77 -12.67 -18.00 -10.69
N ALA A 78 -13.08 -16.76 -10.55
CA ALA A 78 -13.01 -16.05 -9.27
C ALA A 78 -13.79 -16.75 -8.15
N ALA A 79 -14.91 -17.41 -8.44
CA ALA A 79 -15.81 -17.97 -7.43
C ALA A 79 -15.15 -19.09 -6.59
N THR A 80 -14.25 -19.88 -7.17
CA THR A 80 -13.56 -20.98 -6.50
C THR A 80 -12.08 -20.74 -6.28
N ASN A 81 -11.52 -19.67 -6.85
CA ASN A 81 -10.09 -19.42 -6.82
C ASN A 81 -9.51 -19.29 -5.41
N LEU A 82 -8.31 -19.85 -5.22
CA LEU A 82 -7.60 -19.91 -3.93
C LEU A 82 -7.50 -18.54 -3.25
N TYR A 83 -7.16 -17.48 -3.99
CA TYR A 83 -6.91 -16.16 -3.44
C TYR A 83 -8.14 -15.25 -3.40
N TRP A 84 -9.30 -15.71 -3.94
CA TRP A 84 -10.50 -14.90 -4.01
C TRP A 84 -11.74 -15.54 -3.38
N GLY A 85 -12.31 -16.56 -4.02
CA GLY A 85 -13.58 -17.16 -3.63
C GLY A 85 -13.47 -18.33 -2.66
N ALA A 86 -12.29 -18.96 -2.51
CA ALA A 86 -12.03 -19.99 -1.52
C ALA A 86 -12.15 -19.46 -0.08
N ALA A 87 -12.19 -20.35 0.89
CA ALA A 87 -12.49 -20.01 2.30
C ALA A 87 -11.62 -18.89 2.89
N PHE A 88 -10.35 -18.83 2.50
CA PHE A 88 -9.37 -17.82 2.93
C PHE A 88 -8.98 -16.84 1.81
N GLY A 89 -9.68 -16.85 0.70
CA GLY A 89 -9.56 -15.85 -0.36
C GLY A 89 -10.16 -14.52 0.07
N ILE A 90 -9.72 -13.45 -0.57
CA ILE A 90 -10.05 -12.05 -0.19
C ILE A 90 -11.56 -11.82 -0.09
N LYS A 91 -12.32 -12.14 -1.14
CA LYS A 91 -13.76 -11.92 -1.14
C LYS A 91 -14.45 -12.64 0.01
N THR A 92 -14.22 -13.95 0.11
CA THR A 92 -14.92 -14.80 1.08
C THR A 92 -14.55 -14.44 2.51
N PHE A 93 -13.27 -14.20 2.77
CA PHE A 93 -12.78 -13.87 4.10
C PHE A 93 -13.32 -12.53 4.61
N PHE A 94 -13.22 -11.48 3.79
CA PHE A 94 -13.73 -10.15 4.18
C PHE A 94 -15.26 -10.11 4.26
N SER A 95 -15.99 -10.85 3.40
CA SER A 95 -17.45 -10.96 3.50
C SER A 95 -17.93 -11.65 4.79
N ARG A 96 -17.11 -12.52 5.38
CA ARG A 96 -17.40 -13.21 6.65
C ARG A 96 -16.88 -12.46 7.88
N ASN A 97 -16.04 -11.45 7.67
CA ASN A 97 -15.46 -10.68 8.75
C ASN A 97 -16.49 -9.67 9.29
N LYS A 98 -16.82 -9.78 10.58
CA LYS A 98 -17.84 -8.95 11.24
C LYS A 98 -17.52 -7.45 11.27
N ASP A 99 -16.25 -7.08 11.09
CA ASP A 99 -15.81 -5.69 11.09
C ASP A 99 -15.94 -5.02 9.72
N TRP A 100 -16.24 -5.80 8.68
CA TRP A 100 -16.40 -5.34 7.31
C TRP A 100 -17.80 -5.62 6.77
N GLU A 101 -18.25 -4.81 5.83
CA GLU A 101 -19.49 -4.93 5.09
C GLU A 101 -19.22 -4.88 3.60
N LEU A 102 -19.68 -5.88 2.87
CA LEU A 102 -19.63 -5.88 1.41
C LEU A 102 -20.69 -4.89 0.87
N ILE A 103 -20.22 -3.80 0.26
CA ILE A 103 -21.08 -2.75 -0.30
C ILE A 103 -21.45 -3.07 -1.75
N SER A 104 -20.47 -3.54 -2.54
CA SER A 104 -20.73 -3.93 -3.92
C SER A 104 -19.80 -5.05 -4.37
N ALA A 105 -20.28 -5.85 -5.32
CA ALA A 105 -19.51 -6.82 -6.08
C ALA A 105 -19.86 -6.66 -7.55
N THR A 106 -18.94 -6.10 -8.33
CA THR A 106 -19.12 -5.80 -9.75
C THR A 106 -18.37 -6.84 -10.57
N PRO A 107 -19.07 -7.67 -11.36
CA PRO A 107 -18.43 -8.63 -12.24
C PRO A 107 -17.82 -7.92 -13.46
N ASN A 108 -16.66 -8.38 -13.89
CA ASN A 108 -15.95 -7.94 -15.11
C ASN A 108 -15.90 -6.40 -15.28
N PRO A 109 -15.43 -5.63 -14.27
CA PRO A 109 -15.35 -4.17 -14.41
C PRO A 109 -14.40 -3.76 -15.55
N THR A 110 -13.45 -4.61 -15.88
CA THR A 110 -12.58 -4.52 -17.07
C THR A 110 -12.35 -5.93 -17.66
N PRO A 111 -11.85 -6.07 -18.91
CA PRO A 111 -11.54 -7.38 -19.48
C PRO A 111 -10.52 -8.20 -18.66
N ARG A 112 -9.65 -7.53 -17.88
CA ARG A 112 -8.60 -8.16 -17.06
C ARG A 112 -9.04 -8.51 -15.66
N ILE A 113 -10.08 -7.86 -15.14
CA ILE A 113 -10.57 -8.02 -13.77
C ILE A 113 -11.89 -8.76 -13.80
N LEU A 114 -11.92 -9.97 -13.24
CA LEU A 114 -13.12 -10.81 -13.20
C LEU A 114 -14.17 -10.30 -12.21
N GLU A 115 -13.74 -9.69 -11.12
CA GLU A 115 -14.63 -9.16 -10.11
C GLU A 115 -13.94 -8.05 -9.32
N ARG A 116 -14.68 -6.99 -9.01
CA ARG A 116 -14.31 -5.96 -8.03
C ARG A 116 -15.25 -6.02 -6.86
N CYS A 117 -14.72 -6.13 -5.64
CA CYS A 117 -15.47 -5.99 -4.41
C CYS A 117 -15.09 -4.69 -3.70
N ILE A 118 -16.11 -4.01 -3.13
CA ILE A 118 -15.91 -2.86 -2.27
C ILE A 118 -16.49 -3.20 -0.91
N PHE A 119 -15.62 -3.11 0.10
CA PHE A 119 -15.99 -3.30 1.50
C PHE A 119 -15.85 -1.99 2.26
N LYS A 120 -16.74 -1.76 3.22
CA LYS A 120 -16.69 -0.64 4.16
C LYS A 120 -16.44 -1.17 5.56
N HIS A 121 -15.46 -0.59 6.25
CA HIS A 121 -15.21 -0.95 7.64
C HIS A 121 -16.31 -0.38 8.53
N ARG A 122 -16.96 -1.24 9.35
CA ARG A 122 -18.17 -0.87 10.11
C ARG A 122 -17.97 0.19 11.18
N ARG A 123 -16.74 0.32 11.70
CA ARG A 123 -16.42 1.24 12.81
C ARG A 123 -15.59 2.44 12.39
N THR A 124 -15.16 2.49 11.14
CA THR A 124 -14.39 3.61 10.58
C THR A 124 -14.94 3.95 9.20
N SER A 125 -14.51 5.07 8.64
CA SER A 125 -14.92 5.46 7.28
C SER A 125 -14.03 4.84 6.19
N VAL A 126 -13.23 3.80 6.50
CA VAL A 126 -12.28 3.22 5.56
C VAL A 126 -12.99 2.31 4.56
N LEU A 127 -12.62 2.45 3.30
CA LEU A 127 -13.04 1.58 2.20
C LEU A 127 -11.88 0.65 1.80
N LEU A 128 -12.22 -0.59 1.47
CA LEU A 128 -11.32 -1.55 0.86
C LEU A 128 -11.89 -1.91 -0.51
N VAL A 129 -11.17 -1.55 -1.56
CA VAL A 129 -11.46 -1.97 -2.94
C VAL A 129 -10.54 -3.13 -3.25
N ALA A 130 -11.08 -4.25 -3.69
CA ALA A 130 -10.32 -5.43 -4.08
C ALA A 130 -10.66 -5.84 -5.50
N ASP A 131 -9.65 -6.03 -6.34
CA ASP A 131 -9.76 -6.41 -7.73
C ASP A 131 -9.18 -7.81 -7.97
N ALA A 132 -10.03 -8.74 -8.44
CA ALA A 132 -9.63 -10.09 -8.85
C ALA A 132 -9.17 -10.09 -10.31
N TYR A 133 -7.90 -9.98 -10.55
CA TYR A 133 -7.33 -10.07 -11.89
C TYR A 133 -7.29 -11.53 -12.37
N ARG A 134 -7.56 -11.75 -13.66
CA ARG A 134 -7.36 -13.07 -14.28
C ARG A 134 -5.95 -13.56 -14.01
N GLY A 135 -5.79 -14.85 -13.75
CA GLY A 135 -4.48 -15.43 -13.43
C GLY A 135 -3.43 -15.21 -14.50
N MET A 136 -3.82 -15.31 -15.78
CA MET A 136 -2.95 -15.02 -16.93
C MET A 136 -2.48 -13.55 -17.00
N GLU A 137 -3.19 -12.63 -16.35
CA GLU A 137 -2.87 -11.21 -16.32
C GLU A 137 -1.93 -10.83 -15.17
N ILE A 138 -1.24 -11.77 -14.55
CA ILE A 138 -0.35 -11.53 -13.41
C ILE A 138 0.71 -10.46 -13.67
N LYS A 139 1.23 -10.38 -14.90
CA LYS A 139 2.20 -9.34 -15.28
C LYS A 139 1.57 -7.95 -15.24
N GLN A 140 0.34 -7.83 -15.73
CA GLN A 140 -0.41 -6.58 -15.67
C GLN A 140 -0.84 -6.24 -14.24
N THR A 141 -1.25 -7.23 -13.45
CA THR A 141 -1.58 -7.04 -12.03
C THR A 141 -0.38 -6.49 -11.25
N THR A 142 0.81 -7.06 -11.48
CA THR A 142 2.06 -6.58 -10.87
C THR A 142 2.37 -5.15 -11.29
N TRP A 143 2.19 -4.84 -12.58
CA TRP A 143 2.40 -3.50 -13.13
C TRP A 143 1.42 -2.49 -12.54
N ASP A 144 0.11 -2.79 -12.53
CA ASP A 144 -0.93 -1.89 -12.02
C ASP A 144 -0.76 -1.61 -10.53
N PHE A 145 -0.38 -2.64 -9.75
CA PHE A 145 -0.01 -2.46 -8.33
C PHE A 145 1.17 -1.48 -8.16
N LEU A 146 2.24 -1.65 -8.94
CA LEU A 146 3.42 -0.77 -8.86
C LEU A 146 3.11 0.65 -9.36
N GLU A 147 2.28 0.80 -10.39
CA GLU A 147 1.79 2.12 -10.83
C GLU A 147 0.94 2.80 -9.74
N ALA A 148 0.08 2.04 -9.06
CA ALA A 148 -0.68 2.55 -7.93
C ALA A 148 0.24 2.95 -6.77
N ALA A 149 1.25 2.13 -6.45
CA ALA A 149 2.28 2.47 -5.48
C ALA A 149 3.01 3.77 -5.86
N GLY A 150 3.24 3.99 -7.16
CA GLY A 150 3.86 5.19 -7.73
C GLY A 150 2.94 6.40 -7.85
N GLY A 151 1.68 6.30 -7.47
CA GLY A 151 0.77 7.45 -7.48
C GLY A 151 -0.03 7.63 -8.76
N LYS A 152 -0.08 6.64 -9.67
CA LYS A 152 -0.97 6.72 -10.84
C LYS A 152 -2.42 6.76 -10.38
N PRO A 153 -3.18 7.82 -10.68
CA PRO A 153 -4.58 7.89 -10.31
C PRO A 153 -5.37 6.76 -10.96
N GLY A 154 -6.34 6.23 -10.23
CA GLY A 154 -7.27 5.23 -10.75
C GLY A 154 -8.63 5.81 -11.08
N GLU A 155 -9.59 4.91 -11.17
CA GLU A 155 -10.98 5.26 -11.43
C GLU A 155 -11.58 6.03 -10.26
N LYS A 156 -12.49 6.94 -10.59
CA LYS A 156 -13.40 7.56 -9.65
C LYS A 156 -14.61 6.64 -9.47
N LEU A 157 -14.82 6.18 -8.25
CA LEU A 157 -15.91 5.30 -7.88
C LEU A 157 -16.91 6.05 -6.99
N LYS A 158 -18.14 5.53 -6.90
CA LYS A 158 -19.24 6.10 -6.12
C LYS A 158 -19.89 5.06 -5.22
N ILE A 159 -20.17 5.45 -3.97
CA ILE A 159 -20.99 4.68 -3.03
C ILE A 159 -22.03 5.65 -2.44
N GLY A 160 -23.30 5.49 -2.84
CA GLY A 160 -24.31 6.51 -2.53
C GLY A 160 -23.91 7.86 -3.14
N ASP A 161 -23.84 8.89 -2.30
CA ASP A 161 -23.41 10.25 -2.71
C ASP A 161 -21.90 10.48 -2.56
N ASP A 162 -21.18 9.55 -1.92
CA ASP A 162 -19.74 9.68 -1.69
C ASP A 162 -18.94 9.25 -2.92
N GLU A 163 -17.99 10.09 -3.33
CA GLU A 163 -17.05 9.81 -4.41
C GLU A 163 -15.65 9.59 -3.85
N PHE A 164 -14.93 8.60 -4.39
CA PHE A 164 -13.56 8.29 -4.00
C PHE A 164 -12.75 7.77 -5.18
N HIS A 165 -11.44 7.81 -5.05
CA HIS A 165 -10.51 7.37 -6.09
C HIS A 165 -9.73 6.14 -5.66
N THR A 166 -9.43 5.26 -6.61
CA THR A 166 -8.66 4.03 -6.42
C THR A 166 -7.19 4.19 -6.83
N HIS A 167 -6.46 3.09 -6.94
CA HIS A 167 -5.06 3.02 -7.35
C HIS A 167 -4.15 3.95 -6.53
N GLY A 168 -3.42 4.83 -7.17
CA GLY A 168 -2.49 5.74 -6.53
C GLY A 168 -3.15 6.84 -5.67
N SER A 169 -4.46 6.95 -5.69
CA SER A 169 -5.18 7.79 -4.73
C SER A 169 -5.47 7.07 -3.42
N ALA A 170 -5.24 5.77 -3.32
CA ALA A 170 -5.38 5.01 -2.09
C ALA A 170 -4.28 5.35 -1.07
N ASP A 171 -4.59 5.20 0.22
CA ASP A 171 -3.65 5.42 1.34
C ASP A 171 -2.75 4.20 1.57
N LEU A 172 -3.28 3.03 1.27
CA LEU A 172 -2.61 1.74 1.37
C LEU A 172 -2.89 0.94 0.11
N VAL A 173 -1.84 0.44 -0.54
CA VAL A 173 -1.95 -0.47 -1.68
C VAL A 173 -1.44 -1.86 -1.30
N ALA A 174 -2.12 -2.92 -1.74
CA ALA A 174 -1.73 -4.28 -1.42
C ALA A 174 -1.71 -5.18 -2.67
N TYR A 175 -0.70 -6.02 -2.78
CA TYR A 175 -0.60 -7.09 -3.77
C TYR A 175 -0.75 -8.45 -3.09
N ILE A 176 -1.61 -9.30 -3.64
CA ILE A 176 -1.90 -10.65 -3.14
C ILE A 176 -1.82 -11.64 -4.29
N GLY A 177 -1.02 -12.69 -4.15
CA GLY A 177 -0.95 -13.74 -5.16
C GLY A 177 0.43 -14.36 -5.32
N HIS A 178 0.62 -15.07 -6.41
CA HIS A 178 1.95 -15.54 -6.81
C HIS A 178 2.89 -14.36 -7.06
N ASN A 179 4.16 -14.53 -6.75
CA ASN A 179 5.18 -13.56 -7.08
C ASN A 179 5.59 -13.71 -8.56
N GLY A 180 4.90 -13.00 -9.44
CA GLY A 180 5.19 -13.06 -10.88
C GLY A 180 6.60 -12.63 -11.26
N LEU A 181 7.27 -11.82 -10.41
CA LEU A 181 8.67 -11.44 -10.65
C LEU A 181 9.66 -12.58 -10.46
N MET A 182 9.21 -13.75 -10.01
CA MET A 182 9.98 -15.00 -10.06
C MET A 182 9.94 -15.62 -11.48
N ASP A 183 8.89 -15.34 -12.26
CA ASP A 183 8.65 -15.94 -13.57
C ASP A 183 9.04 -15.01 -14.72
N PHE A 184 8.98 -13.69 -14.52
CA PHE A 184 9.27 -12.69 -15.54
C PHE A 184 9.96 -11.44 -14.99
N ASN A 185 10.60 -10.70 -15.87
CA ASN A 185 11.12 -9.37 -15.59
C ASN A 185 10.18 -8.29 -16.15
N LEU A 186 10.09 -7.18 -15.43
CA LEU A 186 9.47 -5.96 -15.97
C LEU A 186 10.50 -5.22 -16.84
N PRO A 187 10.11 -4.67 -18.01
CA PRO A 187 11.03 -3.95 -18.90
C PRO A 187 11.57 -2.67 -18.27
N ASN A 188 10.79 -2.07 -17.39
CA ASN A 188 11.10 -0.91 -16.57
C ASN A 188 10.23 -0.96 -15.30
N HIS A 189 10.45 -0.02 -14.39
CA HIS A 189 9.65 0.07 -13.16
C HIS A 189 8.86 1.38 -13.15
N PRO A 190 7.59 1.37 -12.71
CA PRO A 190 6.82 2.60 -12.53
C PRO A 190 7.52 3.56 -11.57
N GLN A 191 7.54 4.82 -11.94
CA GLN A 191 8.18 5.88 -11.17
C GLN A 191 7.18 6.56 -10.24
N GLN A 192 7.68 7.14 -9.16
CA GLN A 192 6.90 8.04 -8.31
C GLN A 192 6.38 9.23 -9.14
N ARG A 193 5.09 9.55 -8.99
CA ARG A 193 4.38 10.58 -9.77
C ARG A 193 4.01 11.82 -8.95
N ASP A 194 4.03 11.70 -7.63
CA ASP A 194 3.70 12.78 -6.68
C ASP A 194 4.49 12.59 -5.37
N ASP A 195 4.43 13.55 -4.48
CA ASP A 195 5.15 13.55 -3.20
C ASP A 195 4.40 12.83 -2.07
N ARG A 196 3.25 12.22 -2.38
CA ARG A 196 2.45 11.52 -1.36
C ARG A 196 3.12 10.23 -0.94
N GLN A 197 3.31 10.08 0.36
CA GLN A 197 3.83 8.83 0.96
C GLN A 197 2.74 7.78 1.01
N ARG A 198 2.92 6.70 0.25
CA ARG A 198 2.01 5.54 0.25
C ARG A 198 2.64 4.38 0.99
N ARG A 199 1.80 3.59 1.63
CA ARG A 199 2.22 2.34 2.26
C ARG A 199 1.85 1.17 1.35
N ALA A 200 2.72 0.16 1.30
CA ALA A 200 2.52 -1.02 0.47
C ALA A 200 2.58 -2.31 1.29
N ILE A 201 1.64 -3.23 1.06
CA ILE A 201 1.66 -4.61 1.56
C ILE A 201 1.85 -5.53 0.36
N ILE A 202 2.82 -6.47 0.41
CA ILE A 202 3.07 -7.41 -0.67
C ILE A 202 3.11 -8.83 -0.12
N LEU A 203 1.98 -9.52 -0.20
CA LEU A 203 1.83 -10.91 0.23
C LEU A 203 2.01 -11.83 -0.99
N ALA A 204 3.26 -12.14 -1.26
CA ALA A 204 3.73 -13.02 -2.31
C ALA A 204 5.04 -13.67 -1.88
N CYS A 205 5.42 -14.81 -2.45
CA CYS A 205 6.65 -15.52 -2.10
C CYS A 205 7.88 -14.63 -2.25
N ALA A 206 8.73 -14.55 -1.22
CA ALA A 206 10.00 -13.81 -1.22
C ALA A 206 9.88 -12.36 -1.75
N SER A 207 8.74 -11.69 -1.50
CA SER A 207 8.41 -10.41 -2.12
C SER A 207 9.42 -9.32 -1.80
N LYS A 208 10.05 -9.32 -0.61
CA LYS A 208 11.08 -8.34 -0.26
C LYS A 208 12.22 -8.32 -1.28
N SER A 209 12.77 -9.48 -1.65
CA SER A 209 13.91 -9.53 -2.58
C SER A 209 13.53 -9.13 -4.00
N TYR A 210 12.37 -9.58 -4.48
CA TYR A 210 11.97 -9.35 -5.87
C TYR A 210 11.35 -7.97 -6.12
N PHE A 211 10.56 -7.44 -5.19
CA PHE A 211 9.87 -6.16 -5.38
C PHE A 211 10.70 -4.94 -4.94
N THR A 212 11.81 -5.12 -4.20
CA THR A 212 12.62 -4.00 -3.71
C THR A 212 13.00 -2.98 -4.80
N PRO A 213 13.55 -3.38 -5.98
CA PRO A 213 13.95 -2.40 -7.00
C PRO A 213 12.77 -1.57 -7.50
N ALA A 214 11.65 -2.23 -7.82
CA ALA A 214 10.46 -1.59 -8.38
C ALA A 214 9.75 -0.71 -7.34
N LEU A 215 9.63 -1.20 -6.10
CA LEU A 215 8.96 -0.44 -5.04
C LEU A 215 9.76 0.81 -4.64
N ARG A 216 11.11 0.76 -4.67
CA ARG A 216 11.95 1.95 -4.46
C ARG A 216 11.70 3.02 -5.51
N GLN A 217 11.56 2.63 -6.78
CA GLN A 217 11.29 3.58 -7.86
C GLN A 217 9.88 4.18 -7.79
N SER A 218 8.92 3.42 -7.28
CA SER A 218 7.55 3.92 -7.05
C SER A 218 7.45 4.92 -5.89
N GLY A 219 8.44 5.00 -5.00
CA GLY A 219 8.43 5.87 -3.82
C GLY A 219 7.55 5.39 -2.67
N ALA A 220 6.82 4.28 -2.82
CA ALA A 220 6.02 3.73 -1.72
C ALA A 220 6.88 3.06 -0.67
N THR A 221 6.46 3.14 0.60
CA THR A 221 7.16 2.52 1.73
C THR A 221 6.55 1.17 2.07
N PRO A 222 7.35 0.08 2.14
CA PRO A 222 6.83 -1.22 2.50
C PRO A 222 6.34 -1.25 3.95
N LEU A 223 5.06 -1.52 4.13
CA LEU A 223 4.44 -1.77 5.44
C LEU A 223 4.64 -3.22 5.86
N LEU A 224 4.44 -4.15 4.92
CA LEU A 224 4.60 -5.58 5.17
C LEU A 224 4.94 -6.29 3.87
N TRP A 225 5.95 -7.15 3.88
CA TRP A 225 6.34 -8.05 2.81
C TRP A 225 6.97 -9.32 3.36
N THR A 226 7.35 -10.25 2.49
CA THR A 226 7.83 -11.57 2.88
C THR A 226 9.27 -11.80 2.49
N THR A 227 9.95 -12.60 3.27
CA THR A 227 11.36 -12.98 3.06
C THR A 227 11.53 -14.35 2.43
N ASN A 228 10.46 -15.18 2.38
CA ASN A 228 10.48 -16.56 1.91
C ASN A 228 9.13 -16.94 1.29
N LEU A 229 8.98 -18.23 0.94
CA LEU A 229 7.72 -18.78 0.42
C LEU A 229 6.58 -18.64 1.42
N MET A 230 5.38 -18.33 0.93
CA MET A 230 4.18 -18.15 1.75
C MET A 230 2.90 -18.59 1.03
N ALA A 231 1.84 -18.81 1.81
CA ALA A 231 0.47 -18.86 1.32
C ALA A 231 -0.13 -17.44 1.44
N PRO A 232 -0.37 -16.72 0.32
CA PRO A 232 -0.87 -15.34 0.34
C PRO A 232 -2.38 -15.28 0.54
N GLU A 233 -2.84 -15.62 1.75
CA GLU A 233 -4.25 -15.71 2.09
C GLU A 233 -4.72 -14.50 2.92
N ALA A 234 -6.01 -14.23 2.88
CA ALA A 234 -6.64 -12.98 3.36
C ALA A 234 -6.48 -12.72 4.87
N TYR A 235 -6.29 -13.73 5.70
CA TYR A 235 -6.15 -13.55 7.15
C TYR A 235 -4.89 -12.73 7.52
N VAL A 236 -3.82 -12.82 6.72
CA VAL A 236 -2.62 -12.00 6.92
C VAL A 236 -2.90 -10.55 6.59
N LEU A 237 -3.55 -10.30 5.43
CA LEU A 237 -3.92 -8.95 5.03
C LEU A 237 -4.87 -8.32 6.05
N SER A 238 -5.89 -9.04 6.48
CA SER A 238 -6.84 -8.56 7.48
C SER A 238 -6.15 -8.17 8.80
N ALA A 239 -5.24 -9.02 9.28
CA ALA A 239 -4.48 -8.74 10.49
C ALA A 239 -3.58 -7.51 10.36
N ALA A 240 -2.93 -7.32 9.20
CA ALA A 240 -2.11 -6.15 8.93
C ALA A 240 -2.95 -4.86 8.82
N ILE A 241 -4.09 -4.93 8.14
CA ILE A 241 -5.04 -3.80 8.05
C ILE A 241 -5.58 -3.42 9.43
N ASP A 242 -5.93 -4.39 10.27
CA ASP A 242 -6.40 -4.13 11.63
C ASP A 242 -5.36 -3.34 12.47
N GLY A 243 -4.08 -3.67 12.33
CA GLY A 243 -2.99 -2.93 12.97
C GLY A 243 -2.83 -1.53 12.38
N TRP A 244 -2.91 -1.40 11.05
CA TRP A 244 -2.84 -0.12 10.37
C TRP A 244 -3.99 0.82 10.77
N LEU A 245 -5.23 0.32 10.85
CA LEU A 245 -6.40 1.07 11.32
C LEU A 245 -6.24 1.55 12.77
N LYS A 246 -5.55 0.78 13.61
CA LYS A 246 -5.24 1.12 15.00
C LYS A 246 -4.03 2.03 15.14
N LYS A 247 -3.36 2.39 14.03
CA LYS A 247 -2.12 3.17 14.02
C LYS A 247 -1.01 2.52 14.85
N GLU A 248 -0.97 1.19 14.87
CA GLU A 248 0.11 0.42 15.49
C GLU A 248 1.44 0.70 14.78
N SER A 249 2.56 0.49 15.47
CA SER A 249 3.89 0.56 14.84
C SER A 249 4.05 -0.52 13.78
N ASP A 250 4.95 -0.30 12.82
CA ASP A 250 5.22 -1.28 11.76
C ASP A 250 5.60 -2.65 12.32
N GLU A 251 6.37 -2.67 13.41
CA GLU A 251 6.74 -3.91 14.09
C GLU A 251 5.53 -4.62 14.73
N GLN A 252 4.61 -3.88 15.34
CA GLN A 252 3.38 -4.46 15.88
C GLN A 252 2.50 -5.03 14.77
N ILE A 253 2.39 -4.35 13.62
CA ILE A 253 1.67 -4.84 12.43
C ILE A 253 2.33 -6.12 11.91
N ARG A 254 3.66 -6.17 11.82
CA ARG A 254 4.43 -7.35 11.40
C ARG A 254 4.15 -8.54 12.32
N LEU A 255 4.21 -8.34 13.62
CA LEU A 255 3.95 -9.39 14.60
C LEU A 255 2.50 -9.89 14.53
N ARG A 256 1.54 -9.00 14.39
CA ARG A 256 0.12 -9.32 14.19
C ARG A 256 -0.10 -10.20 12.95
N ALA A 257 0.52 -9.84 11.82
CA ALA A 257 0.48 -10.61 10.58
C ALA A 257 1.11 -12.01 10.76
N ALA A 258 2.25 -12.08 11.45
CA ALA A 258 2.93 -13.34 11.75
C ALA A 258 2.12 -14.26 12.67
N ASP A 259 1.48 -13.70 13.69
CA ASP A 259 0.62 -14.48 14.60
C ASP A 259 -0.63 -15.00 13.86
N ALA A 260 -1.23 -14.20 12.97
CA ALA A 260 -2.30 -14.66 12.09
C ALA A 260 -1.81 -15.79 11.17
N TYR A 261 -0.65 -15.63 10.53
CA TYR A 261 -0.08 -16.66 9.67
C TYR A 261 0.15 -17.97 10.44
N HIS A 262 0.78 -17.90 11.61
CA HIS A 262 0.97 -19.09 12.46
C HIS A 262 -0.36 -19.74 12.86
N LYS A 263 -1.37 -18.94 13.22
CA LYS A 263 -2.69 -19.45 13.61
C LYS A 263 -3.30 -20.36 12.54
N TYR A 264 -3.19 -19.99 11.26
CA TYR A 264 -3.78 -20.73 10.14
C TYR A 264 -2.84 -21.79 9.55
N GLN A 265 -1.56 -21.48 9.37
CA GLN A 265 -0.59 -22.37 8.74
C GLN A 265 0.10 -23.34 9.72
N LYS A 266 -0.02 -23.11 11.03
CA LYS A 266 0.58 -23.96 12.08
C LYS A 266 2.11 -24.15 11.95
N CYS A 267 2.81 -23.22 11.31
CA CYS A 267 4.25 -23.31 10.98
C CYS A 267 5.20 -23.02 12.16
N GLY A 268 4.67 -22.69 13.33
CA GLY A 268 5.44 -22.26 14.49
C GLY A 268 5.66 -20.72 14.53
N VAL A 269 5.59 -20.14 15.73
CA VAL A 269 5.67 -18.69 15.94
C VAL A 269 6.99 -18.12 15.41
N LYS A 270 8.13 -18.80 15.68
CA LYS A 270 9.46 -18.35 15.24
C LYS A 270 9.54 -18.28 13.70
N ALA A 271 9.07 -19.33 13.02
CA ALA A 271 9.05 -19.38 11.56
C ALA A 271 8.14 -18.29 10.96
N ALA A 272 6.93 -18.13 11.51
CA ALA A 272 6.02 -17.07 11.07
C ALA A 272 6.61 -15.66 11.26
N ARG A 273 7.25 -15.39 12.41
CA ARG A 273 7.90 -14.09 12.68
C ARG A 273 9.11 -13.82 11.79
N GLY A 274 9.85 -14.87 11.38
CA GLY A 274 10.95 -14.75 10.42
C GLY A 274 10.49 -14.56 8.96
N LEU A 275 9.24 -14.93 8.65
CA LEU A 275 8.69 -14.83 7.29
C LEU A 275 8.38 -13.39 6.88
N PHE A 276 7.93 -12.55 7.81
CA PHE A 276 7.50 -11.19 7.52
C PHE A 276 8.57 -10.15 7.88
N ALA A 277 8.67 -9.12 7.06
CA ALA A 277 9.51 -7.96 7.28
C ALA A 277 8.70 -6.67 7.07
N THR A 278 9.19 -5.56 7.62
CA THR A 278 8.67 -4.21 7.45
C THR A 278 9.82 -3.27 7.09
N GLY A 279 9.53 -2.14 6.48
CA GLY A 279 10.55 -1.19 6.03
C GLY A 279 11.52 -1.79 5.00
N TRP A 280 12.57 -1.08 4.72
CA TRP A 280 13.63 -1.45 3.74
C TRP A 280 14.66 -2.42 4.29
#